data_22d9efc1ff3af10a7bd0f3ac67f95956
#
_entry.id   22d9efc1ff3af10a7bd0f3ac67f95956
#
_cell.length_a   1.000
_cell.length_b   1.000
_cell.length_c   1.000
_cell.angle_alpha   90.00
_cell.angle_beta   90.00
_cell.angle_gamma   90.00
#
_symmetry.space_group_name_H-M   'P 1'
#
loop_
_entity.id
_entity.type
_entity.pdbx_description
1 polymer ?
#
loop_
_entity_poly.entity_id
_entity_poly.type
_entity_poly.pdbx_seq_one_letter_code
_entity_poly.pdbx_strand_id
1 'polypeptide(L)'
;VPDKVHGYIAAYVVQEKDDQSLCCLATGNTVTVPTASLSEMNPPKFDKAADIADLTHLNEASVVHNLRQRYFSNLIYTYSGLFLVAVNPYHALPIYTEHIIEMYKNKRREENPPHIFAVADGAMQNMLNGHSNQSLLITGESGAGKTENTKRVIQYLAATAMDADAAGPWHAGEPLGLLERQILQANPILESFGNAQTVRNNNSSRFGKFIKIEFSATGTIAGGNIEWYLLEKSRVHSRNANERNFHIFYQLLRSRDQTLLQSLKLSCFPEHYAYLANTRKDVEGIDDSIEFSGLLDALRTMGFTMAEEHDLFRVIALILH
;
A
#
# COMPACT_ATOMS: atom_id res chain seq x y z
N VAL A 1 22.53 -5.80 21.34
CA VAL A 1 23.72 -4.98 21.06
C VAL A 1 23.43 -4.13 19.84
N PRO A 2 23.70 -2.81 19.85
CA PRO A 2 23.60 -1.97 18.66
C PRO A 2 24.58 -2.43 17.57
N ASP A 3 24.13 -2.41 16.32
CA ASP A 3 24.92 -2.78 15.15
C ASP A 3 24.70 -1.80 13.99
N LYS A 4 25.75 -1.42 13.27
CA LYS A 4 25.68 -0.42 12.20
C LYS A 4 24.94 -0.89 10.95
N VAL A 5 24.92 -2.20 10.71
CA VAL A 5 24.30 -2.80 9.50
C VAL A 5 22.88 -3.28 9.80
N HIS A 6 22.72 -3.90 10.98
CA HIS A 6 21.47 -4.57 11.34
C HIS A 6 20.61 -3.80 12.35
N GLY A 7 21.04 -2.61 12.79
CA GLY A 7 20.45 -1.86 13.86
C GLY A 7 20.77 -2.50 15.22
N TYR A 8 20.28 -3.73 15.43
CA TYR A 8 20.51 -4.51 16.64
C TYR A 8 20.79 -5.97 16.34
N ILE A 9 21.71 -6.59 17.12
CA ILE A 9 22.04 -8.02 17.04
C ILE A 9 21.90 -8.65 18.42
N ALA A 10 21.32 -9.87 18.45
CA ALA A 10 21.21 -10.67 19.66
C ALA A 10 22.61 -11.11 20.15
N ALA A 11 22.86 -11.01 21.44
CA ALA A 11 24.12 -11.38 22.06
C ALA A 11 23.90 -11.84 23.51
N TYR A 12 24.89 -12.55 24.05
CA TYR A 12 24.97 -12.88 25.49
C TYR A 12 26.06 -12.04 26.13
N VAL A 13 25.78 -11.46 27.28
CA VAL A 13 26.82 -10.81 28.12
C VAL A 13 27.68 -11.89 28.74
N VAL A 14 28.96 -11.85 28.41
CA VAL A 14 29.97 -12.79 28.96
C VAL A 14 30.60 -12.24 30.21
N GLN A 15 30.91 -10.92 30.20
CA GLN A 15 31.56 -10.24 31.32
C GLN A 15 31.14 -8.77 31.33
N GLU A 16 30.88 -8.24 32.50
CA GLU A 16 30.72 -6.80 32.75
C GLU A 16 31.92 -6.29 33.54
N LYS A 17 32.50 -5.21 33.11
CA LYS A 17 33.57 -4.54 33.83
C LYS A 17 33.43 -3.04 33.65
N ASP A 18 33.28 -2.36 34.78
CA ASP A 18 33.02 -0.92 34.81
C ASP A 18 31.80 -0.56 33.98
N ASP A 19 31.91 0.39 33.05
CA ASP A 19 30.85 0.81 32.14
C ASP A 19 30.84 0.05 30.79
N GLN A 20 31.63 -1.05 30.69
CA GLN A 20 31.74 -1.84 29.45
C GLN A 20 31.29 -3.29 29.66
N SER A 21 30.60 -3.81 28.65
CA SER A 21 30.18 -5.22 28.61
C SER A 21 30.80 -5.94 27.41
N LEU A 22 31.44 -7.08 27.71
CA LEU A 22 31.88 -8.02 26.68
C LEU A 22 30.72 -8.92 26.31
N CYS A 23 30.27 -8.83 25.07
CA CYS A 23 29.14 -9.59 24.56
C CYS A 23 29.60 -10.59 23.51
N CYS A 24 29.07 -11.82 23.56
CA CYS A 24 29.23 -12.85 22.54
C CYS A 24 28.07 -12.85 21.61
N LEU A 25 28.28 -12.65 20.30
CA LEU A 25 27.29 -12.70 19.23
C LEU A 25 26.95 -14.15 18.87
N ALA A 26 25.80 -14.37 18.25
CA ALA A 26 25.41 -15.68 17.72
C ALA A 26 26.41 -16.29 16.70
N THR A 27 27.25 -15.44 16.09
CA THR A 27 28.35 -15.87 15.20
C THR A 27 29.56 -16.43 15.93
N GLY A 28 29.61 -16.37 17.27
CA GLY A 28 30.77 -16.71 18.11
C GLY A 28 31.77 -15.57 18.26
N ASN A 29 31.63 -14.46 17.57
CA ASN A 29 32.49 -13.30 17.73
C ASN A 29 32.14 -12.54 19.01
N THR A 30 33.16 -11.94 19.63
CA THR A 30 32.94 -11.08 20.80
C THR A 30 33.07 -9.62 20.44
N VAL A 31 32.23 -8.79 21.05
CA VAL A 31 32.26 -7.32 20.94
C VAL A 31 32.20 -6.69 22.32
N THR A 32 32.94 -5.61 22.51
CA THR A 32 32.86 -4.80 23.75
C THR A 32 32.07 -3.54 23.44
N VAL A 33 31.04 -3.29 24.23
CA VAL A 33 30.15 -2.14 24.07
C VAL A 33 29.88 -1.49 25.41
N PRO A 34 29.51 -0.20 25.45
CA PRO A 34 29.05 0.44 26.69
C PRO A 34 27.83 -0.31 27.24
N THR A 35 27.86 -0.66 28.54
CA THR A 35 26.76 -1.37 29.20
C THR A 35 25.41 -0.65 29.04
N ALA A 36 25.44 0.68 29.10
CA ALA A 36 24.27 1.53 28.91
C ALA A 36 23.65 1.44 27.50
N SER A 37 24.39 0.91 26.50
CA SER A 37 23.87 0.70 25.12
C SER A 37 23.16 -0.64 24.92
N LEU A 38 23.20 -1.51 25.91
CA LEU A 38 22.52 -2.81 25.85
C LEU A 38 21.01 -2.65 26.07
N SER A 39 20.24 -3.47 25.38
CA SER A 39 18.81 -3.59 25.58
C SER A 39 18.46 -5.03 25.94
N GLU A 40 17.59 -5.21 26.91
CA GLU A 40 17.15 -6.54 27.35
C GLU A 40 16.37 -7.25 26.23
N MET A 41 16.68 -8.54 26.03
CA MET A 41 15.99 -9.42 25.09
C MET A 41 14.77 -10.09 25.73
N ASN A 42 13.75 -10.28 24.94
CA ASN A 42 12.62 -11.10 25.35
C ASN A 42 12.98 -12.60 25.29
N PRO A 43 12.40 -13.42 26.17
CA PRO A 43 12.52 -14.88 26.11
C PRO A 43 12.01 -15.45 24.76
N PRO A 44 12.51 -16.62 24.31
CA PRO A 44 12.15 -17.23 23.02
C PRO A 44 10.65 -17.48 22.80
N LYS A 45 9.87 -17.60 23.89
CA LYS A 45 8.39 -17.73 23.79
C LYS A 45 7.71 -16.53 23.14
N PHE A 46 8.39 -15.38 23.07
CA PHE A 46 7.90 -14.17 22.39
C PHE A 46 8.45 -14.02 20.97
N ASP A 47 9.18 -15.00 20.47
CA ASP A 47 9.63 -14.97 19.09
C ASP A 47 8.43 -14.92 18.15
N LYS A 48 8.45 -13.93 17.22
CA LYS A 48 7.34 -13.65 16.28
C LYS A 48 6.02 -13.32 16.99
N ALA A 49 6.07 -12.61 18.11
CA ALA A 49 4.87 -12.15 18.81
C ALA A 49 3.90 -11.45 17.83
N ALA A 50 2.64 -11.82 17.90
CA ALA A 50 1.59 -11.24 17.05
C ALA A 50 1.25 -9.80 17.44
N ASP A 51 1.35 -9.47 18.73
CA ASP A 51 1.23 -8.11 19.25
C ASP A 51 2.53 -7.69 19.95
N ILE A 52 3.08 -6.55 19.53
CA ILE A 52 4.29 -5.98 20.17
C ILE A 52 4.01 -5.59 21.62
N ALA A 53 2.76 -5.25 21.95
CA ALA A 53 2.35 -4.90 23.31
C ALA A 53 2.48 -6.07 24.31
N ASP A 54 2.55 -7.31 23.82
CA ASP A 54 2.71 -8.51 24.67
C ASP A 54 4.18 -8.74 25.10
N LEU A 55 5.13 -8.02 24.50
CA LEU A 55 6.55 -8.18 24.82
C LEU A 55 6.84 -7.74 26.25
N THR A 56 7.57 -8.57 27.01
CA THR A 56 7.96 -8.28 28.40
C THR A 56 8.94 -7.09 28.45
N HIS A 57 9.92 -7.09 27.53
CA HIS A 57 10.88 -6.00 27.40
C HIS A 57 10.55 -5.23 26.13
N LEU A 58 9.76 -4.16 26.26
CA LEU A 58 9.35 -3.30 25.16
C LEU A 58 10.39 -2.18 24.97
N ASN A 59 11.32 -2.42 24.07
CA ASN A 59 12.35 -1.49 23.66
C ASN A 59 12.55 -1.55 22.14
N GLU A 60 13.26 -0.59 21.57
CA GLU A 60 13.48 -0.50 20.13
C GLU A 60 14.13 -1.77 19.55
N ALA A 61 15.12 -2.34 20.25
CA ALA A 61 15.81 -3.55 19.81
C ALA A 61 14.84 -4.75 19.72
N SER A 62 13.97 -4.93 20.72
CA SER A 62 12.96 -5.98 20.76
C SER A 62 11.91 -5.81 19.67
N VAL A 63 11.47 -4.58 19.42
CA VAL A 63 10.50 -4.28 18.34
C VAL A 63 11.11 -4.60 16.98
N VAL A 64 12.31 -4.11 16.70
CA VAL A 64 13.00 -4.37 15.43
C VAL A 64 13.26 -5.87 15.25
N HIS A 65 13.71 -6.56 16.30
CA HIS A 65 13.92 -8.01 16.27
C HIS A 65 12.63 -8.76 15.94
N ASN A 66 11.52 -8.46 16.61
CA ASN A 66 10.24 -9.11 16.39
C ASN A 66 9.72 -8.88 14.95
N LEU A 67 9.73 -7.64 14.47
CA LEU A 67 9.32 -7.31 13.10
C LEU A 67 10.19 -8.01 12.07
N ARG A 68 11.51 -8.09 12.30
CA ARG A 68 12.45 -8.80 11.42
C ARG A 68 12.17 -10.30 11.37
N GLN A 69 11.96 -10.95 12.52
CA GLN A 69 11.64 -12.38 12.58
C GLN A 69 10.31 -12.70 11.89
N ARG A 70 9.32 -11.86 12.05
CA ARG A 70 8.03 -11.96 11.36
C ARG A 70 8.18 -11.77 9.86
N TYR A 71 8.91 -10.74 9.44
CA TYR A 71 9.14 -10.43 8.03
C TYR A 71 9.77 -11.59 7.27
N PHE A 72 10.83 -12.19 7.79
CA PHE A 72 11.47 -13.37 7.18
C PHE A 72 10.60 -14.63 7.18
N SER A 73 9.48 -14.59 7.89
CA SER A 73 8.45 -15.64 7.89
C SER A 73 7.23 -15.27 7.06
N ASN A 74 7.31 -14.23 6.23
CA ASN A 74 6.19 -13.66 5.45
C ASN A 74 5.00 -13.18 6.30
N LEU A 75 5.21 -12.92 7.58
CA LEU A 75 4.22 -12.37 8.50
C LEU A 75 4.35 -10.84 8.51
N ILE A 76 3.85 -10.21 7.45
CA ILE A 76 4.05 -8.76 7.21
C ILE A 76 3.21 -7.86 8.11
N TYR A 77 2.19 -8.38 8.77
CA TYR A 77 1.34 -7.65 9.68
C TYR A 77 1.64 -7.98 11.13
N THR A 78 1.71 -6.99 12.00
CA THR A 78 1.97 -7.16 13.43
C THR A 78 1.14 -6.12 14.20
N TYR A 79 0.43 -6.52 15.24
CA TYR A 79 -0.24 -5.57 16.08
C TYR A 79 0.74 -4.81 16.97
N SER A 80 0.38 -3.60 17.35
CA SER A 80 1.01 -2.79 18.37
C SER A 80 -0.10 -2.11 19.18
N GLY A 81 -0.66 -2.85 20.11
CA GLY A 81 -1.88 -2.42 20.80
C GLY A 81 -3.02 -2.17 19.81
N LEU A 82 -3.52 -0.95 19.71
CA LEU A 82 -4.62 -0.58 18.79
C LEU A 82 -4.18 -0.44 17.32
N PHE A 83 -2.88 -0.38 17.07
CA PHE A 83 -2.36 -0.16 15.72
C PHE A 83 -2.05 -1.48 15.00
N LEU A 84 -2.06 -1.44 13.69
CA LEU A 84 -1.53 -2.49 12.83
C LEU A 84 -0.27 -1.95 12.12
N VAL A 85 0.87 -2.58 12.39
CA VAL A 85 2.12 -2.33 11.67
C VAL A 85 2.15 -3.22 10.44
N ALA A 86 2.35 -2.64 9.26
CA ALA A 86 2.51 -3.34 8.01
C ALA A 86 3.91 -3.09 7.44
N VAL A 87 4.65 -4.15 7.15
CA VAL A 87 5.97 -4.08 6.51
C VAL A 87 5.84 -4.53 5.07
N ASN A 88 6.19 -3.66 4.12
CA ASN A 88 6.08 -3.97 2.70
C ASN A 88 7.01 -5.13 2.31
N PRO A 89 6.50 -6.26 1.79
CA PRO A 89 7.30 -7.41 1.42
C PRO A 89 8.02 -7.26 0.07
N TYR A 90 7.67 -6.23 -0.75
CA TYR A 90 8.14 -6.01 -2.11
C TYR A 90 7.90 -7.20 -3.08
N HIS A 91 7.02 -8.11 -2.76
CA HIS A 91 6.54 -9.21 -3.62
C HIS A 91 5.11 -9.59 -3.25
N ALA A 92 4.44 -10.30 -4.15
CA ALA A 92 3.09 -10.77 -3.91
C ALA A 92 3.06 -11.89 -2.87
N LEU A 93 2.11 -11.81 -1.93
CA LEU A 93 1.82 -12.85 -0.95
C LEU A 93 0.38 -13.35 -1.15
N PRO A 94 0.12 -14.66 -1.03
CA PRO A 94 -1.22 -15.22 -1.20
C PRO A 94 -2.09 -15.07 0.07
N ILE A 95 -2.11 -13.86 0.64
CA ILE A 95 -2.81 -13.57 1.91
C ILE A 95 -4.06 -12.70 1.72
N TYR A 96 -4.49 -12.46 0.47
CA TYR A 96 -5.63 -11.59 0.16
C TYR A 96 -6.71 -12.30 -0.67
N THR A 97 -6.78 -13.63 -0.56
CA THR A 97 -7.75 -14.45 -1.29
C THR A 97 -9.13 -14.35 -0.64
N GLU A 98 -10.16 -14.74 -1.38
CA GLU A 98 -11.53 -14.84 -0.89
C GLU A 98 -11.65 -15.72 0.35
N HIS A 99 -10.95 -16.86 0.35
CA HIS A 99 -10.88 -17.72 1.52
C HIS A 99 -10.34 -17.00 2.77
N ILE A 100 -9.35 -16.14 2.61
CA ILE A 100 -8.81 -15.34 3.71
C ILE A 100 -9.83 -14.27 4.15
N ILE A 101 -10.58 -13.65 3.23
CA ILE A 101 -11.67 -12.73 3.58
C ILE A 101 -12.67 -13.42 4.51
N GLU A 102 -13.14 -14.61 4.12
CA GLU A 102 -14.09 -15.41 4.94
C GLU A 102 -13.53 -15.77 6.32
N MET A 103 -12.23 -16.04 6.44
CA MET A 103 -11.60 -16.31 7.72
C MET A 103 -11.71 -15.15 8.72
N TYR A 104 -11.73 -13.91 8.22
CA TYR A 104 -11.78 -12.71 9.08
C TYR A 104 -13.19 -12.17 9.29
N LYS A 105 -14.16 -12.58 8.49
CA LYS A 105 -15.53 -12.08 8.53
C LYS A 105 -16.21 -12.41 9.86
N ASN A 106 -16.69 -11.37 10.55
CA ASN A 106 -17.37 -11.48 11.85
C ASN A 106 -16.51 -12.18 12.95
N LYS A 107 -15.19 -12.05 12.86
CA LYS A 107 -14.26 -12.64 13.81
C LYS A 107 -13.69 -11.58 14.74
N ARG A 108 -13.41 -12.01 15.98
CA ARG A 108 -12.66 -11.15 16.90
C ARG A 108 -11.22 -11.08 16.46
N ARG A 109 -10.57 -9.98 16.81
CA ARG A 109 -9.17 -9.71 16.50
C ARG A 109 -8.21 -10.83 16.92
N GLU A 110 -8.49 -11.49 18.05
CA GLU A 110 -7.64 -12.50 18.68
C GLU A 110 -7.83 -13.91 18.07
N GLU A 111 -8.88 -14.12 17.28
CA GLU A 111 -9.19 -15.43 16.67
C GLU A 111 -8.29 -15.75 15.47
N ASN A 112 -7.74 -14.73 14.83
CA ASN A 112 -6.90 -14.86 13.63
C ASN A 112 -5.59 -14.07 13.76
N PRO A 113 -4.55 -14.42 12.99
CA PRO A 113 -3.31 -13.65 12.96
C PRO A 113 -3.52 -12.18 12.59
N PRO A 114 -2.58 -11.27 12.96
CA PRO A 114 -2.65 -9.87 12.54
C PRO A 114 -2.80 -9.73 11.03
N HIS A 115 -3.82 -8.98 10.59
CA HIS A 115 -4.11 -8.75 9.19
C HIS A 115 -4.89 -7.45 8.98
N ILE A 116 -4.74 -6.84 7.80
CA ILE A 116 -5.49 -5.64 7.45
C ILE A 116 -7.01 -5.90 7.37
N PHE A 117 -7.41 -7.13 7.04
CA PHE A 117 -8.81 -7.52 7.02
C PHE A 117 -9.46 -7.51 8.41
N ALA A 118 -8.72 -7.88 9.46
CA ALA A 118 -9.23 -7.78 10.82
C ALA A 118 -9.53 -6.32 11.23
N VAL A 119 -8.71 -5.37 10.76
CA VAL A 119 -8.92 -3.94 10.99
C VAL A 119 -10.16 -3.45 10.21
N ALA A 120 -10.31 -3.90 8.96
CA ALA A 120 -11.46 -3.56 8.14
C ALA A 120 -12.77 -4.13 8.69
N ASP A 121 -12.75 -5.40 9.12
CA ASP A 121 -13.91 -6.04 9.77
C ASP A 121 -14.29 -5.35 11.07
N GLY A 122 -13.31 -5.08 11.93
CA GLY A 122 -13.54 -4.37 13.18
C GLY A 122 -14.18 -2.99 12.97
N ALA A 123 -13.75 -2.24 11.96
CA ALA A 123 -14.36 -0.98 11.60
C ALA A 123 -15.81 -1.17 11.10
N MET A 124 -16.05 -2.17 10.24
CA MET A 124 -17.38 -2.52 9.75
C MET A 124 -18.34 -2.89 10.89
N GLN A 125 -17.92 -3.79 11.78
CA GLN A 125 -18.70 -4.21 12.94
C GLN A 125 -18.99 -3.06 13.89
N ASN A 126 -17.99 -2.21 14.18
CA ASN A 126 -18.19 -1.05 15.04
C ASN A 126 -19.16 -0.03 14.42
N MET A 127 -19.11 0.14 13.09
CA MET A 127 -20.05 1.00 12.39
C MET A 127 -21.49 0.45 12.47
N LEU A 128 -21.68 -0.82 12.19
CA LEU A 128 -23.01 -1.45 12.17
C LEU A 128 -23.62 -1.53 13.57
N ASN A 129 -22.84 -1.96 14.57
CA ASN A 129 -23.34 -2.13 15.93
C ASN A 129 -23.45 -0.80 16.69
N GLY A 130 -22.53 0.11 16.48
CA GLY A 130 -22.45 1.40 17.17
C GLY A 130 -23.19 2.53 16.46
N HIS A 131 -23.67 2.34 15.24
CA HIS A 131 -24.27 3.36 14.38
C HIS A 131 -23.43 4.64 14.29
N SER A 132 -22.12 4.49 14.27
CA SER A 132 -21.15 5.59 14.25
C SER A 132 -20.13 5.43 13.14
N ASN A 133 -19.79 6.56 12.48
CA ASN A 133 -18.78 6.56 11.44
C ASN A 133 -17.44 6.07 11.97
N GLN A 134 -16.72 5.32 11.15
CA GLN A 134 -15.40 4.81 11.45
C GLN A 134 -14.37 5.46 10.51
N SER A 135 -13.14 5.61 10.99
CA SER A 135 -12.05 6.18 10.20
C SER A 135 -10.82 5.27 10.27
N LEU A 136 -10.27 4.91 9.12
CA LEU A 136 -9.02 4.17 9.00
C LEU A 136 -7.93 5.13 8.48
N LEU A 137 -6.96 5.43 9.34
CA LEU A 137 -5.82 6.25 8.98
C LEU A 137 -4.63 5.35 8.62
N ILE A 138 -4.14 5.47 7.39
CA ILE A 138 -2.98 4.71 6.90
C ILE A 138 -1.83 5.70 6.66
N THR A 139 -0.76 5.56 7.42
CA THR A 139 0.41 6.43 7.38
C THR A 139 1.70 5.64 7.15
N GLY A 140 2.74 6.30 6.71
CA GLY A 140 4.05 5.70 6.46
C GLY A 140 4.82 6.44 5.36
N GLU A 141 6.09 6.11 5.20
CA GLU A 141 6.96 6.68 4.17
C GLU A 141 6.52 6.29 2.74
N SER A 142 7.12 6.95 1.74
CA SER A 142 6.91 6.58 0.34
C SER A 142 7.40 5.15 0.10
N GLY A 143 6.57 4.31 -0.54
CA GLY A 143 6.89 2.89 -0.76
C GLY A 143 6.54 1.95 0.40
N ALA A 144 6.05 2.45 1.55
CA ALA A 144 5.68 1.61 2.70
C ALA A 144 4.43 0.73 2.49
N GLY A 145 3.70 0.90 1.38
CA GLY A 145 2.50 0.10 1.07
C GLY A 145 1.17 0.74 1.47
N LYS A 146 1.12 2.05 1.74
CA LYS A 146 -0.12 2.76 2.13
C LYS A 146 -1.26 2.52 1.14
N THR A 147 -1.01 2.76 -0.14
CA THR A 147 -2.01 2.59 -1.21
C THR A 147 -2.45 1.14 -1.33
N GLU A 148 -1.52 0.18 -1.22
CA GLU A 148 -1.86 -1.24 -1.28
C GLU A 148 -2.76 -1.65 -0.10
N ASN A 149 -2.43 -1.24 1.12
CA ASN A 149 -3.29 -1.51 2.28
C ASN A 149 -4.67 -0.85 2.14
N THR A 150 -4.75 0.36 1.58
CA THR A 150 -6.04 1.00 1.28
C THR A 150 -6.86 0.16 0.28
N LYS A 151 -6.24 -0.34 -0.79
CA LYS A 151 -6.90 -1.24 -1.75
C LYS A 151 -7.43 -2.51 -1.06
N ARG A 152 -6.66 -3.10 -0.14
CA ARG A 152 -7.08 -4.31 0.61
C ARG A 152 -8.24 -4.06 1.56
N VAL A 153 -8.27 -2.90 2.23
CA VAL A 153 -9.43 -2.48 3.02
C VAL A 153 -10.67 -2.39 2.14
N ILE A 154 -10.59 -1.69 1.01
CA ILE A 154 -11.71 -1.53 0.09
C ILE A 154 -12.15 -2.89 -0.46
N GLN A 155 -11.21 -3.76 -0.86
CA GLN A 155 -11.49 -5.12 -1.31
C GLN A 155 -12.28 -5.91 -0.28
N TYR A 156 -11.86 -5.85 0.99
CA TYR A 156 -12.53 -6.53 2.10
C TYR A 156 -13.96 -6.00 2.30
N LEU A 157 -14.11 -4.68 2.39
CA LEU A 157 -15.41 -4.04 2.58
C LEU A 157 -16.36 -4.32 1.41
N ALA A 158 -15.86 -4.29 0.17
CA ALA A 158 -16.65 -4.62 -1.02
C ALA A 158 -17.13 -6.08 -1.01
N ALA A 159 -16.24 -7.02 -0.67
CA ALA A 159 -16.59 -8.44 -0.61
C ALA A 159 -17.58 -8.76 0.51
N THR A 160 -17.46 -8.10 1.68
CA THR A 160 -18.31 -8.39 2.84
C THR A 160 -19.66 -7.67 2.79
N ALA A 161 -19.77 -6.53 2.12
CA ALA A 161 -20.99 -5.76 1.98
C ALA A 161 -22.05 -6.44 1.08
N MET A 162 -21.64 -7.31 0.16
CA MET A 162 -22.54 -7.98 -0.79
C MET A 162 -23.49 -9.00 -0.12
N ASP A 163 -23.15 -9.52 1.04
CA ASP A 163 -23.91 -10.60 1.68
C ASP A 163 -25.15 -10.13 2.46
N ALA A 164 -25.35 -8.84 2.65
CA ALA A 164 -26.43 -8.33 3.51
C ALA A 164 -27.86 -8.54 2.91
N ASP A 165 -27.96 -8.64 1.58
CA ASP A 165 -29.26 -8.80 0.88
C ASP A 165 -29.43 -10.15 0.16
N ALA A 166 -28.39 -10.95 0.01
CA ALA A 166 -28.48 -12.26 -0.59
C ALA A 166 -28.72 -13.33 0.49
N ALA A 167 -29.94 -13.86 0.55
CA ALA A 167 -30.33 -14.97 1.43
C ALA A 167 -29.66 -16.31 0.98
N GLY A 168 -28.35 -16.28 0.70
CA GLY A 168 -27.55 -17.44 0.29
C GLY A 168 -26.08 -17.23 0.58
N PRO A 169 -25.32 -18.31 0.76
CA PRO A 169 -23.87 -18.21 0.90
C PRO A 169 -23.29 -17.56 -0.37
N TRP A 170 -22.42 -16.57 -0.18
CA TRP A 170 -21.66 -15.97 -1.28
C TRP A 170 -20.94 -17.09 -2.05
N HIS A 171 -21.28 -17.21 -3.34
CA HIS A 171 -20.62 -18.20 -4.19
C HIS A 171 -19.37 -17.56 -4.77
N ALA A 172 -18.21 -18.12 -4.43
CA ALA A 172 -16.93 -17.78 -5.04
C ALA A 172 -17.07 -17.80 -6.57
N GLY A 173 -16.99 -16.61 -7.20
CA GLY A 173 -17.16 -16.46 -8.65
C GLY A 173 -18.28 -15.53 -9.09
N GLU A 174 -19.15 -15.02 -8.20
CA GLU A 174 -20.06 -13.95 -8.58
C GLU A 174 -19.29 -12.62 -8.75
N PRO A 175 -19.53 -11.92 -9.88
CA PRO A 175 -18.84 -10.67 -10.13
C PRO A 175 -19.27 -9.61 -9.09
N LEU A 176 -18.29 -8.87 -8.55
CA LEU A 176 -18.52 -7.69 -7.72
C LEU A 176 -19.58 -6.78 -8.36
N GLY A 177 -20.43 -6.16 -7.56
CA GLY A 177 -21.39 -5.17 -8.02
C GLY A 177 -20.73 -4.03 -8.79
N LEU A 178 -21.51 -3.26 -9.52
CA LEU A 178 -20.97 -2.15 -10.32
C LEU A 178 -20.28 -1.11 -9.43
N LEU A 179 -20.88 -0.76 -8.30
CA LEU A 179 -20.36 0.27 -7.39
C LEU A 179 -19.03 -0.16 -6.74
N GLU A 180 -18.94 -1.41 -6.29
CA GLU A 180 -17.74 -1.99 -5.72
C GLU A 180 -16.60 -2.01 -6.74
N ARG A 181 -16.88 -2.42 -7.98
CA ARG A 181 -15.92 -2.35 -9.09
C ARG A 181 -15.47 -0.92 -9.36
N GLN A 182 -16.38 0.04 -9.37
CA GLN A 182 -16.04 1.46 -9.58
C GLN A 182 -15.12 1.99 -8.49
N ILE A 183 -15.39 1.68 -7.22
CA ILE A 183 -14.51 2.12 -6.11
C ILE A 183 -13.08 1.56 -6.27
N LEU A 184 -12.94 0.30 -6.68
CA LEU A 184 -11.64 -0.31 -6.94
C LEU A 184 -10.96 0.28 -8.19
N GLN A 185 -11.71 0.49 -9.28
CA GLN A 185 -11.23 0.99 -10.56
C GLN A 185 -10.90 2.50 -10.56
N ALA A 186 -11.33 3.24 -9.56
CA ALA A 186 -10.87 4.62 -9.39
C ALA A 186 -9.35 4.72 -9.14
N ASN A 187 -8.72 3.68 -8.57
CA ASN A 187 -7.29 3.72 -8.26
C ASN A 187 -6.38 3.78 -9.50
N PRO A 188 -6.51 2.95 -10.55
CA PRO A 188 -5.71 3.08 -11.77
C PRO A 188 -5.79 4.48 -12.39
N ILE A 189 -6.96 5.12 -12.40
CA ILE A 189 -7.13 6.49 -12.91
C ILE A 189 -6.31 7.46 -12.06
N LEU A 190 -6.51 7.44 -10.74
CA LEU A 190 -5.77 8.32 -9.82
C LEU A 190 -4.25 8.09 -9.87
N GLU A 191 -3.81 6.86 -10.04
CA GLU A 191 -2.39 6.52 -10.17
C GLU A 191 -1.78 7.03 -11.47
N SER A 192 -2.48 6.87 -12.59
CA SER A 192 -2.01 7.38 -13.90
C SER A 192 -1.78 8.88 -13.86
N PHE A 193 -2.71 9.65 -13.29
CA PHE A 193 -2.65 11.12 -13.29
C PHE A 193 -1.90 11.72 -12.10
N GLY A 194 -1.81 11.01 -10.99
CA GLY A 194 -1.29 11.56 -9.73
C GLY A 194 -0.05 10.84 -9.16
N ASN A 195 0.39 9.71 -9.75
CA ASN A 195 1.60 9.02 -9.33
C ASN A 195 2.74 9.25 -10.31
N ALA A 196 3.95 9.10 -9.80
CA ALA A 196 5.17 9.18 -10.58
C ALA A 196 6.25 8.26 -9.99
N GLN A 197 7.20 7.85 -10.82
CA GLN A 197 8.41 7.22 -10.33
C GLN A 197 9.30 8.26 -9.66
N THR A 198 9.78 7.94 -8.46
CA THR A 198 10.77 8.69 -7.70
C THR A 198 11.99 7.82 -7.39
N VAL A 199 13.06 8.42 -6.89
CA VAL A 199 14.28 7.68 -6.47
C VAL A 199 13.97 6.58 -5.46
N ARG A 200 12.91 6.73 -4.65
CA ARG A 200 12.54 5.81 -3.56
C ARG A 200 11.44 4.82 -3.92
N ASN A 201 10.62 5.12 -4.93
CA ASN A 201 9.45 4.30 -5.24
C ASN A 201 9.04 4.49 -6.70
N ASN A 202 8.90 3.38 -7.42
CA ASN A 202 8.52 3.37 -8.83
C ASN A 202 7.07 3.83 -9.07
N ASN A 203 6.19 3.76 -8.06
CA ASN A 203 4.80 4.20 -8.15
C ASN A 203 4.42 5.07 -6.94
N SER A 204 5.08 6.21 -6.80
CA SER A 204 4.87 7.13 -5.67
C SER A 204 3.67 8.05 -5.91
N SER A 205 2.68 8.01 -5.01
CA SER A 205 1.56 8.96 -5.03
C SER A 205 2.06 10.36 -4.69
N ARG A 206 1.77 11.32 -5.58
CA ARG A 206 2.18 12.73 -5.46
C ARG A 206 1.01 13.61 -5.01
N PHE A 207 0.00 13.02 -4.36
CA PHE A 207 -1.19 13.67 -3.81
C PHE A 207 -1.67 12.91 -2.59
N GLY A 208 -2.47 13.56 -1.77
CA GLY A 208 -3.26 12.92 -0.72
C GLY A 208 -4.66 12.57 -1.23
N LYS A 209 -5.26 11.54 -0.66
CA LYS A 209 -6.65 11.17 -0.95
C LYS A 209 -7.40 10.80 0.32
N PHE A 210 -8.68 11.15 0.32
CA PHE A 210 -9.65 10.75 1.34
C PHE A 210 -10.77 9.98 0.63
N ILE A 211 -11.01 8.74 1.05
CA ILE A 211 -12.03 7.88 0.48
C ILE A 211 -13.14 7.73 1.51
N LYS A 212 -14.34 8.20 1.15
CA LYS A 212 -15.54 8.04 1.94
C LYS A 212 -16.39 6.94 1.30
N ILE A 213 -16.70 5.92 2.06
CA ILE A 213 -17.60 4.84 1.64
C ILE A 213 -18.86 4.95 2.51
N GLU A 214 -19.99 5.02 1.87
CA GLU A 214 -21.29 5.12 2.52
C GLU A 214 -21.98 3.76 2.52
N PHE A 215 -22.49 3.37 3.67
CA PHE A 215 -23.18 2.09 3.86
C PHE A 215 -24.66 2.33 4.19
N SER A 216 -25.52 1.43 3.73
CA SER A 216 -26.90 1.35 4.19
C SER A 216 -26.96 0.87 5.64
N ALA A 217 -28.15 0.95 6.24
CA ALA A 217 -28.39 0.40 7.57
C ALA A 217 -28.19 -1.15 7.63
N THR A 218 -28.27 -1.84 6.50
CA THR A 218 -28.04 -3.29 6.38
C THR A 218 -26.58 -3.65 6.11
N GLY A 219 -25.69 -2.65 5.95
CA GLY A 219 -24.25 -2.87 5.72
C GLY A 219 -23.87 -3.04 4.25
N THR A 220 -24.78 -2.83 3.30
CA THR A 220 -24.45 -2.78 1.87
C THR A 220 -23.81 -1.44 1.50
N ILE A 221 -22.91 -1.43 0.52
CA ILE A 221 -22.33 -0.18 0.02
C ILE A 221 -23.40 0.60 -0.75
N ALA A 222 -23.72 1.81 -0.28
CA ALA A 222 -24.69 2.70 -0.88
C ALA A 222 -24.05 3.79 -1.76
N GLY A 223 -22.78 4.10 -1.55
CA GLY A 223 -22.06 5.10 -2.32
C GLY A 223 -20.59 5.20 -1.96
N GLY A 224 -19.84 5.92 -2.80
CA GLY A 224 -18.45 6.23 -2.55
C GLY A 224 -18.08 7.61 -3.06
N ASN A 225 -17.24 8.33 -2.33
CA ASN A 225 -16.67 9.61 -2.75
C ASN A 225 -15.17 9.61 -2.50
N ILE A 226 -14.41 10.10 -3.47
CA ILE A 226 -12.95 10.23 -3.38
C ILE A 226 -12.59 11.70 -3.52
N GLU A 227 -12.05 12.26 -2.46
CA GLU A 227 -11.48 13.59 -2.47
C GLU A 227 -9.95 13.48 -2.59
N TRP A 228 -9.37 14.31 -3.44
CA TRP A 228 -7.92 14.38 -3.62
C TRP A 228 -7.42 15.79 -3.29
N TYR A 229 -6.22 15.87 -2.76
CA TYR A 229 -5.65 17.15 -2.31
C TYR A 229 -4.11 17.14 -2.41
N LEU A 230 -3.52 18.33 -2.42
CA LEU A 230 -2.07 18.56 -2.40
C LEU A 230 -1.32 17.87 -3.55
N LEU A 231 -1.89 17.85 -4.77
CA LEU A 231 -1.17 17.35 -5.94
C LEU A 231 0.12 18.18 -6.17
N GLU A 232 1.25 17.51 -6.31
CA GLU A 232 2.55 18.10 -6.65
C GLU A 232 2.57 18.65 -8.09
N LYS A 233 1.84 19.73 -8.35
CA LYS A 233 1.69 20.31 -9.69
C LYS A 233 3.04 20.76 -10.28
N SER A 234 4.00 21.14 -9.43
CA SER A 234 5.36 21.53 -9.85
C SER A 234 6.10 20.43 -10.60
N ARG A 235 5.75 19.15 -10.38
CA ARG A 235 6.39 18.01 -11.06
C ARG A 235 6.25 18.07 -12.58
N VAL A 236 5.21 18.69 -13.09
CA VAL A 236 5.03 18.84 -14.55
C VAL A 236 6.23 19.56 -15.18
N HIS A 237 6.73 20.62 -14.53
CA HIS A 237 7.81 21.45 -15.07
C HIS A 237 9.15 21.31 -14.36
N SER A 238 9.17 20.80 -13.09
CA SER A 238 10.40 20.72 -12.28
C SER A 238 10.41 19.41 -11.46
N ARG A 239 11.47 18.63 -11.60
CA ARG A 239 11.71 17.37 -10.91
C ARG A 239 13.19 17.00 -10.96
N ASN A 240 13.59 16.03 -10.15
CA ASN A 240 14.95 15.48 -10.19
C ASN A 240 15.20 14.74 -11.52
N ALA A 241 16.42 14.81 -12.03
CA ALA A 241 16.81 14.18 -13.30
C ALA A 241 16.61 12.66 -13.35
N ASN A 242 16.68 11.99 -12.18
CA ASN A 242 16.49 10.54 -12.05
C ASN A 242 15.04 10.13 -11.76
N GLU A 243 14.09 11.06 -11.87
CA GLU A 243 12.68 10.82 -11.62
C GLU A 243 11.87 11.05 -12.90
N ARG A 244 10.69 10.41 -12.96
CA ARG A 244 9.71 10.63 -14.05
C ARG A 244 8.78 11.79 -13.74
N ASN A 245 8.15 12.30 -14.78
CA ASN A 245 6.91 13.05 -14.67
C ASN A 245 5.76 12.09 -14.31
N PHE A 246 4.51 12.57 -14.22
CA PHE A 246 3.34 11.72 -13.97
C PHE A 246 3.24 10.60 -15.01
N HIS A 247 2.77 9.44 -14.58
CA HIS A 247 2.72 8.23 -15.42
C HIS A 247 1.91 8.44 -16.70
N ILE A 248 0.81 9.19 -16.65
CA ILE A 248 -0.08 9.41 -17.79
C ILE A 248 0.63 9.87 -19.04
N PHE A 249 1.66 10.74 -18.93
CA PHE A 249 2.39 11.21 -20.08
C PHE A 249 3.10 10.08 -20.83
N TYR A 250 3.71 9.16 -20.10
CA TYR A 250 4.42 8.01 -20.69
C TYR A 250 3.44 6.92 -21.16
N GLN A 251 2.38 6.67 -20.40
CA GLN A 251 1.34 5.72 -20.75
C GLN A 251 0.66 6.10 -22.06
N LEU A 252 0.28 7.38 -22.24
CA LEU A 252 -0.33 7.88 -23.48
C LEU A 252 0.64 7.74 -24.67
N LEU A 253 1.89 8.19 -24.52
CA LEU A 253 2.87 8.13 -25.61
C LEU A 253 3.24 6.69 -26.00
N ARG A 254 3.16 5.74 -25.06
CA ARG A 254 3.47 4.31 -25.27
C ARG A 254 2.23 3.43 -25.43
N SER A 255 1.06 4.02 -25.64
CA SER A 255 -0.23 3.33 -25.75
C SER A 255 -0.31 2.28 -26.85
N ARG A 256 0.61 2.30 -27.85
CA ARG A 256 0.58 1.50 -29.08
C ARG A 256 -0.62 1.81 -30.00
N ASP A 257 -1.52 2.72 -29.60
CA ASP A 257 -2.63 3.17 -30.44
C ASP A 257 -2.17 4.29 -31.38
N GLN A 258 -1.76 3.90 -32.57
CA GLN A 258 -1.27 4.83 -33.60
C GLN A 258 -2.38 5.79 -34.05
N THR A 259 -3.63 5.36 -34.06
CA THR A 259 -4.77 6.19 -34.46
C THR A 259 -4.99 7.32 -33.46
N LEU A 260 -4.95 6.99 -32.17
CA LEU A 260 -5.05 7.97 -31.09
C LEU A 260 -3.88 8.97 -31.16
N LEU A 261 -2.64 8.48 -31.24
CA LEU A 261 -1.46 9.35 -31.30
C LEU A 261 -1.49 10.29 -32.51
N GLN A 262 -1.90 9.80 -33.69
CA GLN A 262 -2.05 10.63 -34.89
C GLN A 262 -3.15 11.68 -34.73
N SER A 263 -4.30 11.32 -34.16
CA SER A 263 -5.40 12.25 -33.91
C SER A 263 -5.00 13.38 -32.98
N LEU A 264 -4.15 13.07 -31.99
CA LEU A 264 -3.61 14.02 -31.01
C LEU A 264 -2.32 14.72 -31.50
N LYS A 265 -1.82 14.38 -32.69
CA LYS A 265 -0.55 14.89 -33.26
C LYS A 265 0.65 14.60 -32.36
N LEU A 266 0.65 13.49 -31.64
CA LEU A 266 1.70 13.10 -30.71
C LEU A 266 2.71 12.15 -31.38
N SER A 267 3.98 12.34 -31.04
CA SER A 267 5.06 11.40 -31.28
C SER A 267 5.09 10.39 -30.12
N CYS A 268 5.41 9.13 -30.39
CA CYS A 268 5.58 8.11 -29.36
C CYS A 268 6.89 8.24 -28.53
N PHE A 269 7.74 9.20 -28.86
CA PHE A 269 9.04 9.39 -28.21
C PHE A 269 8.97 10.48 -27.13
N PRO A 270 9.07 10.14 -25.83
CA PRO A 270 9.02 11.12 -24.72
C PRO A 270 10.06 12.23 -24.85
N GLU A 271 11.23 11.96 -25.45
CA GLU A 271 12.31 12.91 -25.67
C GLU A 271 11.96 14.09 -26.57
N HIS A 272 10.91 13.97 -27.36
CA HIS A 272 10.45 15.05 -28.23
C HIS A 272 9.70 16.16 -27.47
N TYR A 273 9.38 15.92 -26.18
CA TYR A 273 8.61 16.86 -25.38
C TYR A 273 9.46 17.49 -24.27
N ALA A 274 9.45 18.81 -24.20
CA ALA A 274 10.27 19.58 -23.24
C ALA A 274 10.08 19.13 -21.79
N TYR A 275 8.85 18.82 -21.40
CA TYR A 275 8.53 18.34 -20.05
C TYR A 275 8.99 16.90 -19.76
N LEU A 276 9.44 16.15 -20.76
CA LEU A 276 9.86 14.75 -20.62
C LEU A 276 11.31 14.50 -21.07
N ALA A 277 11.94 15.45 -21.74
CA ALA A 277 13.25 15.27 -22.41
C ALA A 277 14.36 14.80 -21.46
N ASN A 278 14.42 15.37 -20.25
CA ASN A 278 15.48 15.13 -19.26
C ASN A 278 14.99 14.24 -18.10
N THR A 279 14.15 13.24 -18.38
CA THR A 279 13.61 12.35 -17.37
C THR A 279 14.05 10.91 -17.58
N ARG A 280 14.00 10.11 -16.51
CA ARG A 280 14.09 8.67 -16.66
C ARG A 280 12.88 8.17 -17.46
N LYS A 281 13.11 7.41 -18.57
CA LYS A 281 12.06 7.00 -19.49
C LYS A 281 11.49 5.63 -19.15
N ASP A 282 12.36 4.71 -18.74
CA ASP A 282 11.98 3.33 -18.40
C ASP A 282 12.06 3.09 -16.90
N VAL A 283 11.08 2.38 -16.38
CA VAL A 283 10.97 2.03 -14.97
C VAL A 283 10.84 0.52 -14.87
N GLU A 284 11.72 -0.09 -14.12
CA GLU A 284 11.68 -1.53 -13.87
C GLU A 284 10.35 -1.94 -13.22
N GLY A 285 9.70 -2.96 -13.78
CA GLY A 285 8.43 -3.48 -13.30
C GLY A 285 7.20 -2.68 -13.74
N ILE A 286 7.34 -1.65 -14.60
CA ILE A 286 6.22 -0.90 -15.17
C ILE A 286 6.26 -1.00 -16.71
N ASP A 287 5.20 -1.55 -17.30
CA ASP A 287 4.93 -1.47 -18.76
C ASP A 287 3.83 -0.43 -19.00
N ASP A 288 4.24 0.75 -19.46
CA ASP A 288 3.32 1.88 -19.69
C ASP A 288 2.18 1.53 -20.67
N SER A 289 2.38 0.60 -21.60
CA SER A 289 1.34 0.22 -22.57
C SER A 289 0.27 -0.69 -21.93
N ILE A 290 0.67 -1.56 -21.01
CA ILE A 290 -0.24 -2.39 -20.23
C ILE A 290 -1.02 -1.51 -19.26
N GLU A 291 -0.32 -0.61 -18.57
CA GLU A 291 -0.93 0.35 -17.64
C GLU A 291 -1.94 1.27 -18.36
N PHE A 292 -1.65 1.69 -19.61
CA PHE A 292 -2.60 2.47 -20.42
C PHE A 292 -3.86 1.68 -20.75
N SER A 293 -3.73 0.40 -21.08
CA SER A 293 -4.90 -0.46 -21.33
C SER A 293 -5.75 -0.60 -20.07
N GLY A 294 -5.11 -0.79 -18.91
CA GLY A 294 -5.79 -0.82 -17.60
C GLY A 294 -6.50 0.51 -17.27
N LEU A 295 -5.89 1.66 -17.65
CA LEU A 295 -6.52 2.97 -17.50
C LEU A 295 -7.79 3.09 -18.34
N LEU A 296 -7.79 2.64 -19.61
CA LEU A 296 -8.96 2.67 -20.47
C LEU A 296 -10.10 1.81 -19.90
N ASP A 297 -9.79 0.60 -19.41
CA ASP A 297 -10.77 -0.28 -18.78
C ASP A 297 -11.36 0.36 -17.51
N ALA A 298 -10.52 1.03 -16.74
CA ALA A 298 -10.95 1.76 -15.55
C ALA A 298 -11.90 2.94 -15.90
N LEU A 299 -11.55 3.75 -16.90
CA LEU A 299 -12.38 4.86 -17.37
C LEU A 299 -13.76 4.35 -17.83
N ARG A 300 -13.81 3.26 -18.61
CA ARG A 300 -15.06 2.64 -19.07
C ARG A 300 -15.90 2.10 -17.91
N THR A 301 -15.28 1.47 -16.93
CA THR A 301 -15.97 1.00 -15.71
C THR A 301 -16.56 2.16 -14.92
N MET A 302 -15.89 3.32 -14.92
CA MET A 302 -16.40 4.55 -14.33
C MET A 302 -17.48 5.23 -15.16
N GLY A 303 -17.78 4.74 -16.37
CA GLY A 303 -18.83 5.24 -17.24
C GLY A 303 -18.40 6.35 -18.20
N PHE A 304 -17.09 6.58 -18.39
CA PHE A 304 -16.61 7.51 -19.41
C PHE A 304 -16.97 7.02 -20.81
N THR A 305 -17.50 7.90 -21.62
CA THR A 305 -17.72 7.66 -23.04
C THR A 305 -16.41 7.78 -23.82
N MET A 306 -16.34 7.19 -25.02
CA MET A 306 -15.18 7.32 -25.90
C MET A 306 -14.85 8.79 -26.25
N ALA A 307 -15.86 9.65 -26.31
CA ALA A 307 -15.68 11.08 -26.59
C ALA A 307 -15.00 11.77 -25.40
N GLU A 308 -15.44 11.47 -24.18
CA GLU A 308 -14.85 12.00 -22.96
C GLU A 308 -13.41 11.48 -22.74
N GLU A 309 -13.15 10.19 -23.02
CA GLU A 309 -11.79 9.63 -23.02
C GLU A 309 -10.88 10.40 -23.98
N HIS A 310 -11.35 10.63 -25.22
CA HIS A 310 -10.58 11.35 -26.22
C HIS A 310 -10.32 12.81 -25.82
N ASP A 311 -11.32 13.50 -25.27
CA ASP A 311 -11.18 14.88 -24.79
C ASP A 311 -10.22 14.97 -23.62
N LEU A 312 -10.23 13.99 -22.70
CA LEU A 312 -9.26 13.90 -21.60
C LEU A 312 -7.82 13.80 -22.16
N PHE A 313 -7.58 12.93 -23.14
CA PHE A 313 -6.26 12.78 -23.74
C PHE A 313 -5.86 13.98 -24.60
N ARG A 314 -6.82 14.71 -25.19
CA ARG A 314 -6.54 16.00 -25.86
C ARG A 314 -5.98 17.02 -24.89
N VAL A 315 -6.50 17.11 -23.65
CA VAL A 315 -5.95 18.02 -22.64
C VAL A 315 -4.51 17.64 -22.30
N ILE A 316 -4.21 16.34 -22.15
CA ILE A 316 -2.85 15.87 -21.89
C ILE A 316 -1.92 16.18 -23.07
N ALA A 317 -2.39 15.99 -24.32
CA ALA A 317 -1.63 16.34 -25.52
C ALA A 317 -1.33 17.83 -25.60
N LEU A 318 -2.29 18.69 -25.27
CA LEU A 318 -2.09 20.16 -25.23
C LEU A 318 -1.03 20.58 -24.21
N ILE A 319 -0.89 19.87 -23.09
CA ILE A 319 0.17 20.14 -22.11
C ILE A 319 1.54 19.73 -22.67
N LEU A 320 1.60 18.69 -23.49
CA LEU A 320 2.85 18.20 -24.08
C LEU A 320 3.35 19.07 -25.25
N HIS A 321 2.42 19.65 -26.04
CA HIS A 321 2.72 20.57 -27.15
C HIS A 321 3.16 21.94 -26.64
#